data_a3f5e84ef1679ffd9d4630ad41ae9757
#
_entry.id   a3f5e84ef1679ffd9d4630ad41ae9757
#
_cell.length_a   1.000
_cell.length_b   1.000
_cell.length_c   1.000
_cell.angle_alpha   90.00
_cell.angle_beta   90.00
_cell.angle_gamma   90.00
#
_symmetry.space_group_name_H-M   'P 1'
#
loop_
_entity.id
_entity.type
_entity.pdbx_description
1 polymer ?
#
loop_
_entity_poly.entity_id
_entity_poly.type
_entity_poly.pdbx_seq_one_letter_code
_entity_poly.pdbx_strand_id
1 'polypeptide(L)'
;MRLENLKKDIPETPEFIHTMIQSEVKKQLQDTKVVNIKTRKVKKRTGARVAAVAAVCVLATSTVAYASAKLHHMFLEKQGTYSIVTGIKSDDSTGKIDLPEKIHDIDISAGYIPEGMEWMDESHLQYPEHNLTGGFSFASVLLDDDDLDIVMQDKSVVECEERTFGNYEGVYLKYNDLAEDGSFNQRIYLLCPDVYRVITVYIGDDILKEDAVKVVENLVITENDTMIETAGLYTWSEMVSPEESSEGTALISIEDDKLSVHQIGEAFDMSASGEDSDGNYIGDNKISACVDAVQVTDNLQLLDQNNVPEEWMTAVGADGKIVNNTLSYIKSGDGVDTVDEIVNTESMKQKLVYVTVTYTNKTDKEIAHMIYLGTLMLMNHEDGAYQIYDPAEQSGTDCDRVIWDGVAHAAEMTYYSVSEDYGNGGNYISSLKPGESIQVNMAWIVNENDLDNMYLNLNGDGGAYEFSDSMLNTGLVDIRQ
;
A
#
# COMPACT_ATOMS: atom_id res chain seq x y z
N MET A 1 27.68 -9.42 22.74
CA MET A 1 26.33 -9.50 23.32
C MET A 1 25.71 -10.81 22.83
N ARG A 2 25.14 -11.68 23.66
CA ARG A 2 24.62 -12.97 23.17
C ARG A 2 23.17 -12.73 22.66
N LEU A 3 22.85 -13.25 21.48
CA LEU A 3 21.52 -13.21 20.83
C LEU A 3 20.33 -13.57 21.76
N GLU A 4 20.58 -14.32 22.83
CA GLU A 4 19.58 -14.68 23.84
C GLU A 4 19.12 -13.50 24.74
N ASN A 5 19.84 -12.38 24.73
CA ASN A 5 19.46 -11.19 25.51
C ASN A 5 18.67 -10.18 24.65
N LEU A 6 18.76 -10.25 23.33
CA LEU A 6 17.97 -9.41 22.40
C LEU A 6 16.49 -9.84 22.31
N LYS A 7 16.21 -11.13 22.56
CA LYS A 7 14.81 -11.64 22.54
C LYS A 7 13.91 -11.12 23.66
N LYS A 8 14.47 -10.45 24.68
CA LYS A 8 13.67 -9.92 25.80
C LYS A 8 13.17 -8.50 25.60
N ASP A 9 13.72 -7.78 24.62
CA ASP A 9 13.43 -6.37 24.39
C ASP A 9 12.72 -6.14 23.02
N ILE A 10 12.41 -7.22 22.28
CA ILE A 10 11.59 -7.14 21.06
C ILE A 10 10.15 -7.39 21.50
N PRO A 11 9.22 -6.44 21.31
CA PRO A 11 7.80 -6.69 21.53
C PRO A 11 7.38 -7.90 20.71
N GLU A 12 6.63 -8.82 21.30
CA GLU A 12 6.05 -9.94 20.55
C GLU A 12 5.14 -9.34 19.46
N THR A 13 5.38 -9.70 18.22
CA THR A 13 4.52 -9.32 17.09
C THR A 13 3.08 -9.72 17.47
N PRO A 14 2.11 -8.82 17.41
CA PRO A 14 0.73 -9.12 17.74
C PRO A 14 0.25 -10.37 17.01
N GLU A 15 -0.48 -11.24 17.72
CA GLU A 15 -0.87 -12.55 17.21
C GLU A 15 -1.70 -12.46 15.92
N PHE A 16 -2.41 -11.34 15.71
CA PHE A 16 -3.16 -11.09 14.49
C PHE A 16 -2.25 -10.92 13.26
N ILE A 17 -1.06 -10.27 13.38
CA ILE A 17 -0.08 -10.17 12.28
C ILE A 17 0.43 -11.58 11.95
N HIS A 18 0.69 -12.41 12.97
CA HIS A 18 1.02 -13.82 12.75
C HIS A 18 -0.11 -14.58 12.06
N THR A 19 -1.34 -14.29 12.42
CA THR A 19 -2.52 -14.94 11.83
C THR A 19 -2.74 -14.46 10.40
N MET A 20 -2.59 -13.16 10.12
CA MET A 20 -2.63 -12.60 8.76
C MET A 20 -1.53 -13.19 7.87
N ILE A 21 -0.29 -13.21 8.33
CA ILE A 21 0.82 -13.81 7.59
C ILE A 21 0.58 -15.31 7.37
N GLN A 22 0.12 -16.04 8.40
CA GLN A 22 -0.18 -17.47 8.26
C GLN A 22 -1.39 -17.73 7.35
N SER A 23 -2.42 -16.89 7.36
CA SER A 23 -3.57 -17.03 6.47
C SER A 23 -3.19 -16.73 5.03
N GLU A 24 -2.39 -15.69 4.80
CA GLU A 24 -1.89 -15.33 3.48
C GLU A 24 -0.93 -16.39 2.93
N VAL A 25 0.04 -16.84 3.72
CA VAL A 25 0.92 -17.96 3.35
C VAL A 25 0.12 -19.25 3.12
N LYS A 26 -0.93 -19.53 3.90
CA LYS A 26 -1.80 -20.68 3.66
C LYS A 26 -2.62 -20.54 2.38
N LYS A 27 -3.11 -19.35 2.06
CA LYS A 27 -3.84 -19.03 0.83
C LYS A 27 -2.93 -19.25 -0.39
N GLN A 28 -1.72 -18.73 -0.36
CA GLN A 28 -0.72 -18.89 -1.41
C GLN A 28 -0.24 -20.35 -1.57
N LEU A 29 -0.09 -21.11 -0.48
CA LEU A 29 0.26 -22.53 -0.56
C LEU A 29 -0.89 -23.45 -1.01
N GLN A 30 -2.15 -23.01 -0.96
CA GLN A 30 -3.30 -23.78 -1.44
C GLN A 30 -3.57 -23.57 -2.93
N ASP A 31 -3.14 -22.47 -3.53
CA ASP A 31 -3.33 -22.17 -4.97
C ASP A 31 -2.42 -22.97 -5.92
N THR A 32 -1.48 -23.76 -5.41
CA THR A 32 -0.60 -24.62 -6.21
C THR A 32 -1.26 -25.93 -6.69
N LYS A 33 -2.59 -26.00 -6.75
CA LYS A 33 -3.28 -27.10 -7.44
C LYS A 33 -3.86 -26.63 -8.78
N VAL A 34 -3.11 -26.85 -9.86
CA VAL A 34 -3.60 -26.77 -11.23
C VAL A 34 -4.86 -27.64 -11.38
N VAL A 35 -6.02 -27.05 -11.34
CA VAL A 35 -7.28 -27.70 -11.68
C VAL A 35 -7.63 -27.36 -13.13
N ASN A 36 -7.57 -28.36 -13.99
CA ASN A 36 -8.03 -28.29 -15.37
C ASN A 36 -9.54 -27.96 -15.39
N ILE A 37 -9.88 -26.71 -15.66
CA ILE A 37 -11.27 -26.26 -15.76
C ILE A 37 -11.82 -26.64 -17.12
N LYS A 38 -12.58 -27.73 -17.16
CA LYS A 38 -13.48 -28.01 -18.29
C LYS A 38 -14.64 -27.01 -18.25
N THR A 39 -14.66 -26.09 -19.20
CA THR A 39 -15.72 -25.13 -19.42
C THR A 39 -17.09 -25.78 -19.49
N ARG A 40 -17.91 -25.62 -18.46
CA ARG A 40 -19.32 -26.06 -18.46
C ARG A 40 -20.18 -24.85 -18.80
N LYS A 41 -20.81 -24.86 -19.98
CA LYS A 41 -21.76 -23.81 -20.39
C LYS A 41 -22.89 -23.70 -19.37
N VAL A 42 -22.96 -22.62 -18.64
CA VAL A 42 -24.09 -22.30 -17.76
C VAL A 42 -25.22 -21.72 -18.60
N LYS A 43 -26.37 -22.38 -18.57
CA LYS A 43 -27.61 -21.89 -19.16
C LYS A 43 -28.15 -20.73 -18.31
N LYS A 44 -28.34 -19.56 -18.92
CA LYS A 44 -29.03 -18.42 -18.34
C LYS A 44 -30.43 -18.86 -17.83
N ARG A 45 -30.66 -18.77 -16.53
CA ARG A 45 -31.98 -18.84 -15.93
C ARG A 45 -32.22 -17.57 -15.12
N THR A 46 -33.05 -16.74 -15.70
CA THR A 46 -33.91 -15.64 -15.20
C THR A 46 -33.80 -15.26 -13.73
N GLY A 47 -33.46 -13.98 -13.52
CA GLY A 47 -33.31 -13.26 -12.25
C GLY A 47 -34.58 -13.01 -11.41
N ALA A 48 -35.58 -13.89 -11.48
CA ALA A 48 -36.82 -13.74 -10.70
C ALA A 48 -36.83 -14.60 -9.41
N ARG A 49 -35.82 -15.42 -9.17
CA ARG A 49 -35.75 -16.29 -7.97
C ARG A 49 -34.82 -15.78 -6.87
N VAL A 50 -33.90 -14.87 -7.20
CA VAL A 50 -32.98 -14.26 -6.21
C VAL A 50 -33.71 -13.21 -5.35
N ALA A 51 -34.65 -12.46 -5.94
CA ALA A 51 -35.44 -11.46 -5.20
C ALA A 51 -36.40 -12.07 -4.16
N ALA A 52 -36.81 -13.33 -4.34
CA ALA A 52 -37.77 -13.97 -3.41
C ALA A 52 -37.10 -14.59 -2.17
N VAL A 53 -35.80 -14.92 -2.25
CA VAL A 53 -35.01 -15.46 -1.11
C VAL A 53 -34.55 -14.33 -0.20
N ALA A 54 -34.16 -13.19 -0.76
CA ALA A 54 -33.80 -12.00 0.03
C ALA A 54 -34.96 -11.45 0.86
N ALA A 55 -36.17 -11.50 0.33
CA ALA A 55 -37.36 -11.00 1.04
C ALA A 55 -37.82 -11.90 2.21
N VAL A 56 -37.43 -13.17 2.25
CA VAL A 56 -37.81 -14.11 3.33
C VAL A 56 -36.80 -14.09 4.48
N CYS A 57 -35.53 -13.83 4.21
CA CYS A 57 -34.49 -13.71 5.26
C CYS A 57 -34.64 -12.41 6.07
N VAL A 58 -35.09 -11.31 5.47
CA VAL A 58 -35.34 -10.04 6.16
C VAL A 58 -36.47 -10.12 7.19
N LEU A 59 -37.39 -11.07 7.09
CA LEU A 59 -38.51 -11.19 8.00
C LEU A 59 -38.29 -12.13 9.20
N ALA A 60 -37.23 -12.92 9.22
CA ALA A 60 -36.97 -13.90 10.27
C ALA A 60 -35.97 -13.44 11.35
N THR A 61 -35.14 -12.46 11.08
CA THR A 61 -34.15 -11.95 12.03
C THR A 61 -34.57 -10.67 12.78
N SER A 62 -35.72 -10.12 12.44
CA SER A 62 -36.15 -8.76 12.85
C SER A 62 -36.62 -8.57 14.30
N THR A 63 -36.63 -9.61 15.13
CA THR A 63 -37.18 -9.44 16.50
C THR A 63 -36.12 -9.35 17.60
N VAL A 64 -34.95 -9.85 17.41
CA VAL A 64 -33.82 -9.72 18.38
C VAL A 64 -32.95 -8.53 18.04
N ALA A 65 -32.67 -8.32 16.76
CA ALA A 65 -31.87 -7.20 16.24
C ALA A 65 -32.50 -5.82 16.56
N TYR A 66 -33.82 -5.74 16.57
CA TYR A 66 -34.55 -4.49 16.87
C TYR A 66 -34.44 -4.01 18.32
N ALA A 67 -34.03 -4.86 19.24
CA ALA A 67 -33.84 -4.50 20.65
C ALA A 67 -32.43 -4.01 20.95
N SER A 68 -31.42 -4.55 20.26
CA SER A 68 -30.03 -4.11 20.41
C SER A 68 -29.70 -2.83 19.61
N ALA A 69 -30.32 -2.65 18.45
CA ALA A 69 -30.18 -1.45 17.61
C ALA A 69 -30.66 -0.15 18.28
N LYS A 70 -31.47 -0.22 19.33
CA LYS A 70 -31.96 0.95 20.09
C LYS A 70 -31.01 1.41 21.20
N LEU A 71 -29.95 0.68 21.51
CA LEU A 71 -29.09 0.97 22.66
C LEU A 71 -27.81 1.74 22.27
N HIS A 72 -27.46 1.73 20.99
CA HIS A 72 -26.22 2.36 20.50
C HIS A 72 -26.51 3.23 19.30
N HIS A 73 -25.96 4.42 19.30
CA HIS A 73 -26.09 5.43 18.25
C HIS A 73 -24.72 5.93 17.83
N MET A 74 -24.47 5.98 16.54
CA MET A 74 -23.29 6.66 16.00
C MET A 74 -23.57 8.18 15.97
N PHE A 75 -22.58 8.97 16.35
CA PHE A 75 -22.69 10.42 16.35
C PHE A 75 -21.47 11.07 15.71
N LEU A 76 -21.65 12.31 15.28
CA LEU A 76 -20.62 13.16 14.70
C LEU A 76 -20.66 14.53 15.42
N GLU A 77 -19.50 15.02 15.86
CA GLU A 77 -19.36 16.37 16.44
C GLU A 77 -18.19 17.11 15.75
N LYS A 78 -18.40 18.40 15.44
CA LYS A 78 -17.34 19.25 14.88
C LYS A 78 -16.40 19.73 15.98
N GLN A 79 -15.08 19.58 15.73
CA GLN A 79 -14.03 20.10 16.64
C GLN A 79 -13.25 21.24 16.05
N GLY A 80 -13.43 21.57 14.78
CA GLY A 80 -12.78 22.64 14.04
C GLY A 80 -13.53 22.96 12.76
N THR A 81 -12.91 23.69 11.87
CA THR A 81 -13.47 23.96 10.53
C THR A 81 -13.50 22.70 9.70
N TYR A 82 -12.43 21.89 9.78
CA TYR A 82 -12.18 20.68 8.97
C TYR A 82 -11.91 19.45 9.84
N SER A 83 -12.12 19.51 11.15
CA SER A 83 -11.98 18.36 12.03
C SER A 83 -13.31 17.98 12.67
N ILE A 84 -13.55 16.71 12.71
CA ILE A 84 -14.71 16.10 13.33
C ILE A 84 -14.30 14.98 14.26
N VAL A 85 -15.19 14.62 15.17
CA VAL A 85 -15.10 13.35 15.89
C VAL A 85 -16.32 12.51 15.59
N THR A 86 -16.08 11.22 15.39
CA THR A 86 -17.10 10.20 15.25
C THR A 86 -16.98 9.22 16.41
N GLY A 87 -18.08 8.88 17.03
CA GLY A 87 -18.12 7.96 18.16
C GLY A 87 -19.42 7.20 18.25
N ILE A 88 -19.52 6.31 19.23
CA ILE A 88 -20.69 5.51 19.50
C ILE A 88 -21.17 5.85 20.93
N LYS A 89 -22.46 6.18 21.07
CA LYS A 89 -23.11 6.45 22.37
C LYS A 89 -24.09 5.35 22.70
N SER A 90 -24.17 4.99 23.98
CA SER A 90 -25.23 4.12 24.50
C SER A 90 -26.31 4.95 25.19
N ASP A 91 -27.60 4.63 24.95
CA ASP A 91 -28.75 5.28 25.61
C ASP A 91 -28.92 4.86 27.07
N ASP A 92 -28.25 3.79 27.50
CA ASP A 92 -28.37 3.26 28.86
C ASP A 92 -26.99 3.21 29.54
N SER A 93 -26.90 3.74 30.75
CA SER A 93 -25.69 3.69 31.60
C SER A 93 -25.24 2.27 31.97
N THR A 94 -26.00 1.26 31.58
CA THR A 94 -25.71 -0.17 31.74
C THR A 94 -25.52 -0.90 30.41
N GLY A 95 -25.55 -0.19 29.30
CA GLY A 95 -25.56 -0.72 27.93
C GLY A 95 -24.29 -1.42 27.52
N LYS A 96 -23.86 -2.41 28.29
CA LYS A 96 -22.80 -3.32 27.88
C LYS A 96 -23.26 -4.18 26.72
N ILE A 97 -22.44 -4.23 25.70
CA ILE A 97 -22.58 -5.23 24.65
C ILE A 97 -22.12 -6.55 25.25
N ASP A 98 -23.09 -7.46 25.47
CA ASP A 98 -22.76 -8.82 25.94
C ASP A 98 -22.22 -9.62 24.75
N LEU A 99 -20.91 -9.44 24.50
CA LEU A 99 -20.23 -10.01 23.34
C LEU A 99 -20.01 -11.52 23.58
N PRO A 100 -20.55 -12.40 22.75
CA PRO A 100 -20.30 -13.83 22.84
C PRO A 100 -18.83 -14.19 22.60
N GLU A 101 -18.35 -15.32 23.15
CA GLU A 101 -16.99 -15.84 22.86
C GLU A 101 -16.80 -16.14 21.36
N LYS A 102 -17.87 -16.46 20.66
CA LYS A 102 -17.90 -16.73 19.21
C LYS A 102 -19.11 -16.07 18.58
N ILE A 103 -18.90 -15.57 17.40
CA ILE A 103 -19.95 -14.97 16.55
C ILE A 103 -19.88 -15.56 15.16
N HIS A 104 -20.95 -15.41 14.40
CA HIS A 104 -20.91 -15.71 12.99
C HIS A 104 -20.03 -14.72 12.24
N ASP A 105 -19.32 -15.21 11.25
CA ASP A 105 -18.70 -14.35 10.26
C ASP A 105 -19.75 -13.75 9.33
N ILE A 106 -19.40 -12.67 8.63
CA ILE A 106 -20.35 -11.93 7.80
C ILE A 106 -19.90 -11.91 6.34
N ASP A 107 -20.90 -11.99 5.46
CA ASP A 107 -20.76 -11.70 4.04
C ASP A 107 -21.35 -10.32 3.74
N ILE A 108 -20.61 -9.51 2.98
CA ILE A 108 -21.05 -8.19 2.52
C ILE A 108 -21.32 -8.28 1.02
N SER A 109 -22.51 -7.83 0.62
CA SER A 109 -22.88 -7.69 -0.79
C SER A 109 -23.68 -6.42 -1.01
N ALA A 110 -23.82 -5.97 -2.26
CA ALA A 110 -24.57 -4.77 -2.60
C ALA A 110 -25.76 -5.09 -3.49
N GLY A 111 -26.95 -4.65 -3.09
CA GLY A 111 -28.16 -4.76 -3.89
C GLY A 111 -28.23 -3.77 -5.07
N TYR A 112 -27.41 -2.74 -5.04
CA TYR A 112 -27.14 -1.83 -6.15
C TYR A 112 -25.65 -1.77 -6.41
N ILE A 113 -25.26 -1.91 -7.65
CA ILE A 113 -23.87 -1.78 -8.14
C ILE A 113 -23.90 -0.79 -9.31
N PRO A 114 -23.06 0.25 -9.32
CA PRO A 114 -22.91 1.15 -10.46
C PRO A 114 -22.59 0.38 -11.75
N GLU A 115 -23.02 0.93 -12.90
CA GLU A 115 -22.79 0.26 -14.19
C GLU A 115 -21.29 0.14 -14.49
N GLY A 116 -20.86 -1.07 -14.79
CA GLY A 116 -19.47 -1.39 -15.13
C GLY A 116 -18.61 -1.84 -13.94
N MET A 117 -19.07 -1.64 -12.70
CA MET A 117 -18.35 -2.14 -11.52
C MET A 117 -18.65 -3.61 -11.26
N GLU A 118 -17.67 -4.31 -10.69
CA GLU A 118 -17.82 -5.69 -10.25
C GLU A 118 -17.02 -5.96 -8.97
N TRP A 119 -17.41 -7.01 -8.24
CA TRP A 119 -16.65 -7.48 -7.10
C TRP A 119 -15.37 -8.19 -7.58
N MET A 120 -14.22 -7.67 -7.18
CA MET A 120 -12.91 -8.27 -7.47
C MET A 120 -12.58 -9.38 -6.46
N ASP A 121 -13.02 -9.19 -5.22
CA ASP A 121 -12.96 -10.16 -4.14
C ASP A 121 -14.10 -9.91 -3.12
N GLU A 122 -14.00 -10.48 -1.92
CA GLU A 122 -15.03 -10.37 -0.86
C GLU A 122 -15.14 -8.97 -0.24
N SER A 123 -14.14 -8.10 -0.47
CA SER A 123 -14.03 -6.77 0.15
C SER A 123 -13.86 -5.60 -0.83
N HIS A 124 -13.67 -5.86 -2.12
CA HIS A 124 -13.43 -4.82 -3.11
C HIS A 124 -14.45 -4.83 -4.25
N LEU A 125 -15.18 -3.73 -4.40
CA LEU A 125 -16.11 -3.47 -5.50
C LEU A 125 -15.57 -2.28 -6.32
N GLN A 126 -15.16 -2.50 -7.58
CA GLN A 126 -14.49 -1.48 -8.38
C GLN A 126 -14.70 -1.66 -9.89
N TYR A 127 -14.20 -0.71 -10.67
CA TYR A 127 -14.08 -0.88 -12.12
C TYR A 127 -12.89 -1.79 -12.43
N PRO A 128 -13.05 -2.83 -13.30
CA PRO A 128 -11.99 -3.81 -13.56
C PRO A 128 -10.67 -3.24 -14.07
N GLU A 129 -10.73 -2.09 -14.75
CA GLU A 129 -9.57 -1.36 -15.28
C GLU A 129 -8.73 -0.64 -14.22
N HIS A 130 -9.25 -0.42 -13.00
CA HIS A 130 -8.59 0.40 -11.98
C HIS A 130 -7.60 -0.39 -11.09
N ASN A 131 -7.45 -1.69 -11.31
CA ASN A 131 -6.43 -2.57 -10.71
C ASN A 131 -6.15 -2.30 -9.20
N LEU A 132 -7.19 -2.41 -8.38
CA LEU A 132 -7.18 -2.21 -6.92
C LEU A 132 -7.05 -0.75 -6.43
N THR A 133 -7.26 0.23 -7.30
CA THR A 133 -7.38 1.65 -6.93
C THR A 133 -8.82 2.13 -7.11
N GLY A 134 -9.25 3.08 -6.29
CA GLY A 134 -10.62 3.62 -6.38
C GLY A 134 -11.71 2.63 -5.98
N GLY A 135 -12.93 2.87 -6.41
CA GLY A 135 -14.10 2.07 -6.10
C GLY A 135 -14.47 2.04 -4.62
N PHE A 136 -14.79 0.85 -4.11
CA PHE A 136 -15.15 0.63 -2.71
C PHE A 136 -14.29 -0.46 -2.10
N SER A 137 -13.76 -0.20 -0.89
CA SER A 137 -13.16 -1.21 -0.04
C SER A 137 -13.92 -1.29 1.27
N PHE A 138 -14.28 -2.51 1.70
CA PHE A 138 -15.08 -2.76 2.88
C PHE A 138 -14.23 -3.42 3.95
N ALA A 139 -14.18 -2.82 5.13
CA ALA A 139 -13.54 -3.39 6.31
C ALA A 139 -14.54 -3.49 7.45
N SER A 140 -14.41 -4.49 8.30
CA SER A 140 -15.26 -4.64 9.48
C SER A 140 -14.40 -4.81 10.73
N VAL A 141 -14.80 -4.12 11.80
CA VAL A 141 -14.21 -4.27 13.13
C VAL A 141 -15.27 -4.72 14.11
N LEU A 142 -14.85 -5.39 15.17
CA LEU A 142 -15.74 -5.85 16.22
C LEU A 142 -16.26 -4.64 17.02
N LEU A 143 -17.57 -4.59 17.23
CA LEU A 143 -18.18 -3.64 18.13
C LEU A 143 -18.03 -4.16 19.56
N ASP A 144 -17.11 -3.55 20.31
CA ASP A 144 -16.88 -3.82 21.73
C ASP A 144 -17.48 -2.71 22.60
N ASP A 145 -17.55 -2.95 23.91
CA ASP A 145 -18.05 -1.96 24.87
C ASP A 145 -16.96 -1.44 25.84
N ASP A 146 -15.71 -1.81 25.57
CA ASP A 146 -14.61 -1.55 26.53
C ASP A 146 -14.32 -0.07 26.70
N ASP A 147 -14.66 0.78 25.71
CA ASP A 147 -14.58 2.23 25.89
C ASP A 147 -15.40 3.01 24.82
N LEU A 148 -16.72 2.99 24.93
CA LEU A 148 -17.60 3.77 24.04
C LEU A 148 -17.42 5.30 24.18
N ASP A 149 -16.69 5.77 25.21
CA ASP A 149 -16.35 7.18 25.36
C ASP A 149 -15.16 7.61 24.46
N ILE A 150 -14.48 6.66 23.80
CA ILE A 150 -13.43 6.93 22.84
C ILE A 150 -14.04 7.36 21.51
N VAL A 151 -13.46 8.40 20.91
CA VAL A 151 -13.92 8.98 19.65
C VAL A 151 -12.82 8.96 18.61
N MET A 152 -13.18 8.59 17.38
CA MET A 152 -12.32 8.74 16.20
C MET A 152 -12.24 10.23 15.86
N GLN A 153 -11.03 10.74 15.75
CA GLN A 153 -10.80 12.10 15.22
C GLN A 153 -10.40 12.00 13.75
N ASP A 154 -11.26 12.53 12.89
CA ASP A 154 -10.99 12.68 11.47
C ASP A 154 -10.61 14.14 11.18
N LYS A 155 -9.48 14.34 10.50
CA LYS A 155 -8.96 15.65 10.08
C LYS A 155 -9.12 15.85 8.58
N SER A 156 -9.00 17.10 8.14
CA SER A 156 -9.14 17.48 6.72
C SER A 156 -10.50 17.11 6.11
N VAL A 157 -11.55 17.06 6.91
CA VAL A 157 -12.91 16.72 6.47
C VAL A 157 -13.59 17.97 5.90
N VAL A 158 -13.91 17.93 4.61
CA VAL A 158 -14.57 19.05 3.89
C VAL A 158 -16.08 18.88 3.80
N GLU A 159 -16.59 17.65 3.94
CA GLU A 159 -18.01 17.35 3.98
C GLU A 159 -18.30 16.21 4.94
N CYS A 160 -19.34 16.32 5.76
CA CYS A 160 -19.76 15.28 6.68
C CYS A 160 -21.28 15.28 6.86
N GLU A 161 -21.85 14.10 7.09
CA GLU A 161 -23.30 13.92 7.24
C GLU A 161 -23.59 12.70 8.11
N GLU A 162 -24.38 12.90 9.20
CA GLU A 162 -25.02 11.77 9.89
C GLU A 162 -26.28 11.37 9.14
N ARG A 163 -26.46 10.08 8.89
CA ARG A 163 -27.68 9.57 8.25
C ARG A 163 -27.87 8.07 8.46
N THR A 164 -29.04 7.59 8.10
CA THR A 164 -29.35 6.17 8.04
C THR A 164 -29.11 5.67 6.62
N PHE A 165 -28.30 4.62 6.49
CA PHE A 165 -28.02 3.91 5.24
C PHE A 165 -28.77 2.56 5.27
N GLY A 166 -29.87 2.46 4.53
CA GLY A 166 -30.73 1.28 4.62
C GLY A 166 -31.28 1.08 6.02
N ASN A 167 -30.77 0.09 6.75
CA ASN A 167 -31.19 -0.22 8.12
C ASN A 167 -30.20 0.24 9.19
N TYR A 168 -29.04 0.78 8.80
CA TYR A 168 -27.93 1.08 9.70
C TYR A 168 -27.72 2.57 9.86
N GLU A 169 -27.47 3.01 11.10
CA GLU A 169 -26.99 4.36 11.37
C GLU A 169 -25.54 4.48 10.92
N GLY A 170 -25.14 5.65 10.44
CA GLY A 170 -23.79 5.87 9.99
C GLY A 170 -23.43 7.32 9.75
N VAL A 171 -22.17 7.52 9.43
CA VAL A 171 -21.57 8.82 9.16
C VAL A 171 -20.86 8.77 7.81
N TYR A 172 -21.19 9.71 6.93
CA TYR A 172 -20.45 9.96 5.69
C TYR A 172 -19.45 11.07 5.89
N LEU A 173 -18.23 10.87 5.41
CA LEU A 173 -17.13 11.84 5.44
C LEU A 173 -16.53 11.98 4.04
N LYS A 174 -16.19 13.21 3.67
CA LYS A 174 -15.34 13.51 2.52
C LYS A 174 -14.13 14.31 2.99
N TYR A 175 -12.95 13.86 2.62
CA TYR A 175 -11.69 14.50 2.97
C TYR A 175 -11.21 15.44 1.87
N ASN A 176 -10.45 16.46 2.26
CA ASN A 176 -9.63 17.22 1.34
C ASN A 176 -8.44 16.35 0.96
N ASP A 177 -8.49 15.80 -0.22
CA ASP A 177 -7.41 15.02 -0.80
C ASP A 177 -7.00 15.70 -2.10
N LEU A 178 -5.71 15.98 -2.21
CA LEU A 178 -5.09 16.57 -3.40
C LEU A 178 -4.40 15.49 -4.27
N ALA A 179 -4.38 14.23 -3.82
CA ALA A 179 -3.94 13.13 -4.66
C ALA A 179 -4.97 12.91 -5.77
N GLU A 180 -4.49 12.70 -6.97
CA GLU A 180 -5.30 12.33 -8.13
C GLU A 180 -5.24 10.82 -8.33
N ASP A 181 -6.28 10.26 -8.96
CA ASP A 181 -6.39 8.88 -9.42
C ASP A 181 -6.33 7.77 -8.34
N GLY A 182 -7.49 7.47 -7.79
CA GLY A 182 -7.74 6.24 -7.04
C GLY A 182 -7.53 6.35 -5.52
N SER A 183 -7.40 7.57 -4.99
CA SER A 183 -7.36 7.77 -3.54
C SER A 183 -8.74 7.51 -2.90
N PHE A 184 -8.74 6.95 -1.69
CA PHE A 184 -9.96 6.79 -0.88
C PHE A 184 -10.24 8.08 -0.11
N ASN A 185 -10.74 9.10 -0.82
CA ASN A 185 -11.04 10.41 -0.24
C ASN A 185 -12.44 10.54 0.37
N GLN A 186 -13.23 9.48 0.38
CA GLN A 186 -14.52 9.41 1.05
C GLN A 186 -14.57 8.20 1.98
N ARG A 187 -15.36 8.30 3.04
CA ARG A 187 -15.54 7.21 4.02
C ARG A 187 -16.95 7.19 4.55
N ILE A 188 -17.46 5.99 4.80
CA ILE A 188 -18.70 5.79 5.54
C ILE A 188 -18.44 4.81 6.68
N TYR A 189 -18.81 5.20 7.90
CA TYR A 189 -18.90 4.29 9.03
C TYR A 189 -20.34 3.86 9.21
N LEU A 190 -20.59 2.56 9.38
CA LEU A 190 -21.90 1.97 9.64
C LEU A 190 -21.88 1.24 10.97
N LEU A 191 -22.82 1.56 11.83
CA LEU A 191 -23.06 0.85 13.08
C LEU A 191 -24.00 -0.33 12.81
N CYS A 192 -23.50 -1.55 12.97
CA CYS A 192 -24.22 -2.81 12.71
C CYS A 192 -24.27 -3.67 13.99
N PRO A 193 -25.05 -3.27 15.02
CA PRO A 193 -25.05 -3.93 16.32
C PRO A 193 -25.69 -5.31 16.30
N ASP A 194 -26.52 -5.61 15.32
CA ASP A 194 -27.18 -6.91 15.09
C ASP A 194 -26.19 -8.02 14.72
N VAL A 195 -25.03 -7.66 14.17
CA VAL A 195 -23.93 -8.58 13.82
C VAL A 195 -22.63 -8.26 14.58
N TYR A 196 -22.69 -7.44 15.63
CA TYR A 196 -21.56 -7.02 16.45
C TYR A 196 -20.41 -6.39 15.65
N ARG A 197 -20.75 -5.53 14.64
CA ARG A 197 -19.74 -4.91 13.77
C ARG A 197 -19.91 -3.40 13.64
N VAL A 198 -18.78 -2.72 13.44
CA VAL A 198 -18.74 -1.45 12.75
C VAL A 198 -18.10 -1.70 11.40
N ILE A 199 -18.76 -1.30 10.32
CA ILE A 199 -18.25 -1.44 8.96
C ILE A 199 -17.74 -0.10 8.50
N THR A 200 -16.48 -0.08 8.05
CA THR A 200 -15.89 1.06 7.38
C THR A 200 -15.91 0.80 5.88
N VAL A 201 -16.48 1.72 5.14
CA VAL A 201 -16.48 1.73 3.67
C VAL A 201 -15.55 2.83 3.21
N TYR A 202 -14.41 2.46 2.65
CA TYR A 202 -13.50 3.37 1.97
C TYR A 202 -13.97 3.53 0.52
N ILE A 203 -14.06 4.76 0.04
CA ILE A 203 -14.66 5.08 -1.25
C ILE A 203 -13.70 5.97 -2.03
N GLY A 204 -13.40 5.57 -3.26
CA GLY A 204 -12.48 6.25 -4.16
C GLY A 204 -13.02 7.61 -4.64
N ASP A 205 -12.09 8.43 -5.09
CA ASP A 205 -12.37 9.73 -5.72
C ASP A 205 -13.07 9.60 -7.08
N ASP A 206 -12.97 8.42 -7.71
CA ASP A 206 -13.68 8.01 -8.93
C ASP A 206 -15.19 7.81 -8.73
N ILE A 207 -15.68 7.82 -7.47
CA ILE A 207 -17.08 7.56 -7.11
C ILE A 207 -17.76 8.86 -6.70
N LEU A 208 -18.88 9.18 -7.35
CA LEU A 208 -19.73 10.29 -6.92
C LEU A 208 -20.42 10.00 -5.59
N LYS A 209 -20.61 11.03 -4.74
CA LYS A 209 -21.31 10.90 -3.45
C LYS A 209 -22.66 10.19 -3.58
N GLU A 210 -23.42 10.51 -4.62
CA GLU A 210 -24.77 9.94 -4.85
C GLU A 210 -24.71 8.43 -5.07
N ASP A 211 -23.71 7.95 -5.83
CA ASP A 211 -23.48 6.52 -6.06
C ASP A 211 -22.93 5.85 -4.81
N ALA A 212 -21.98 6.50 -4.12
CA ALA A 212 -21.46 6.05 -2.84
C ALA A 212 -22.58 5.77 -1.82
N VAL A 213 -23.42 6.78 -1.61
CA VAL A 213 -24.58 6.67 -0.70
C VAL A 213 -25.53 5.57 -1.16
N LYS A 214 -25.83 5.48 -2.46
CA LYS A 214 -26.77 4.50 -2.99
C LYS A 214 -26.27 3.06 -2.89
N VAL A 215 -24.96 2.83 -3.09
CA VAL A 215 -24.34 1.51 -2.86
C VAL A 215 -24.51 1.12 -1.39
N VAL A 216 -24.14 2.03 -0.47
CA VAL A 216 -24.17 1.74 0.97
C VAL A 216 -25.58 1.62 1.52
N GLU A 217 -26.57 2.39 1.04
CA GLU A 217 -27.99 2.23 1.38
C GLU A 217 -28.57 0.86 0.96
N ASN A 218 -27.96 0.21 -0.03
CA ASN A 218 -28.37 -1.09 -0.56
C ASN A 218 -27.39 -2.22 -0.18
N LEU A 219 -26.52 -2.01 0.82
CA LEU A 219 -25.71 -3.11 1.35
C LEU A 219 -26.59 -4.17 1.99
N VAL A 220 -26.21 -5.40 1.77
CA VAL A 220 -26.79 -6.59 2.39
C VAL A 220 -25.66 -7.25 3.18
N ILE A 221 -25.79 -7.16 4.50
CA ILE A 221 -24.86 -7.76 5.46
C ILE A 221 -25.56 -8.99 6.02
N THR A 222 -24.95 -10.16 5.88
CA THR A 222 -25.53 -11.43 6.32
C THR A 222 -24.52 -12.25 7.09
N GLU A 223 -24.95 -12.84 8.20
CA GLU A 223 -24.16 -13.85 8.88
C GLU A 223 -24.05 -15.11 8.01
N ASN A 224 -22.83 -15.67 7.92
CA ASN A 224 -22.59 -16.96 7.25
C ASN A 224 -22.48 -18.10 8.29
N ASP A 225 -22.29 -19.34 7.81
CA ASP A 225 -22.22 -20.52 8.68
C ASP A 225 -20.88 -20.65 9.45
N THR A 226 -19.91 -19.77 9.20
CA THR A 226 -18.59 -19.80 9.83
C THR A 226 -18.65 -19.14 11.20
N MET A 227 -18.24 -19.87 12.24
CA MET A 227 -18.10 -19.32 13.59
C MET A 227 -16.65 -18.90 13.81
N ILE A 228 -16.46 -17.65 14.22
CA ILE A 228 -15.16 -17.06 14.53
C ILE A 228 -15.09 -16.69 16.02
N GLU A 229 -13.91 -16.83 16.61
CA GLU A 229 -13.69 -16.41 18.01
C GLU A 229 -13.56 -14.88 18.05
N THR A 230 -14.23 -14.25 19.03
CA THR A 230 -14.16 -12.79 19.20
C THR A 230 -12.84 -12.34 19.79
N ALA A 231 -12.19 -13.21 20.59
CA ALA A 231 -10.87 -12.93 21.12
C ALA A 231 -9.82 -12.82 19.98
N GLY A 232 -9.17 -11.67 19.88
CA GLY A 232 -8.15 -11.41 18.87
C GLY A 232 -8.71 -10.85 17.53
N LEU A 233 -10.01 -10.54 17.45
CA LEU A 233 -10.51 -9.69 16.37
C LEU A 233 -10.21 -8.23 16.69
N TYR A 234 -9.90 -7.46 15.64
CA TYR A 234 -9.65 -6.03 15.76
C TYR A 234 -10.96 -5.31 16.12
N THR A 235 -10.91 -4.51 17.18
CA THR A 235 -12.10 -3.87 17.76
C THR A 235 -12.24 -2.42 17.30
N TRP A 236 -13.44 -1.85 17.53
CA TRP A 236 -13.67 -0.42 17.35
C TRP A 236 -12.75 0.41 18.24
N SER A 237 -12.62 0.04 19.51
CA SER A 237 -11.73 0.74 20.46
C SER A 237 -10.27 0.74 20.02
N GLU A 238 -9.76 -0.39 19.53
CA GLU A 238 -8.40 -0.47 18.96
C GLU A 238 -8.24 0.37 17.69
N MET A 239 -9.25 0.42 16.83
CA MET A 239 -9.24 1.25 15.63
C MET A 239 -9.21 2.75 15.98
N VAL A 240 -9.94 3.16 17.01
CA VAL A 240 -10.07 4.58 17.42
C VAL A 240 -8.87 5.05 18.23
N SER A 241 -8.26 4.17 19.00
CA SER A 241 -7.06 4.43 19.81
C SER A 241 -5.96 3.42 19.46
N PRO A 242 -5.36 3.52 18.28
CA PRO A 242 -4.26 2.63 17.93
C PRO A 242 -3.10 2.84 18.92
N GLU A 243 -2.45 1.75 19.33
CA GLU A 243 -1.22 1.83 20.12
C GLU A 243 -0.20 2.71 19.37
N GLU A 244 0.37 3.70 20.07
CA GLU A 244 1.44 4.51 19.49
C GLU A 244 2.62 3.60 19.12
N SER A 245 2.83 3.41 17.82
CA SER A 245 4.05 2.78 17.33
C SER A 245 5.21 3.70 17.68
N SER A 246 6.20 3.20 18.43
CA SER A 246 7.47 3.90 18.58
C SER A 246 8.22 3.83 17.25
N GLU A 247 7.90 4.73 16.34
CA GLU A 247 8.67 4.89 15.12
C GLU A 247 10.08 5.34 15.50
N GLY A 248 11.07 4.55 15.11
CA GLY A 248 12.46 4.97 15.18
C GLY A 248 12.63 6.23 14.33
N THR A 249 13.47 7.16 14.75
CA THR A 249 13.79 8.33 13.94
C THR A 249 14.56 7.87 12.71
N ALA A 250 14.00 8.10 11.52
CA ALA A 250 14.64 7.80 10.24
C ALA A 250 16.00 8.52 10.14
N LEU A 251 17.03 7.81 9.69
CA LEU A 251 18.36 8.39 9.45
C LEU A 251 18.35 9.04 8.06
N ILE A 252 18.10 10.34 8.00
CA ILE A 252 17.98 11.09 6.73
C ILE A 252 19.22 11.91 6.37
N SER A 253 20.21 11.99 7.26
CA SER A 253 21.47 12.70 7.01
C SER A 253 22.65 11.94 7.60
N ILE A 254 23.79 11.92 6.89
CA ILE A 254 25.01 11.21 7.28
C ILE A 254 26.26 12.00 6.87
N GLU A 255 27.28 12.04 7.74
CA GLU A 255 28.59 12.64 7.43
C GLU A 255 29.34 11.85 6.36
N ASP A 256 30.12 12.53 5.52
CA ASP A 256 30.87 11.96 4.40
C ASP A 256 31.73 10.75 4.79
N ASP A 257 32.35 10.80 5.97
CA ASP A 257 33.26 9.76 6.44
C ASP A 257 32.52 8.48 6.90
N LYS A 258 31.20 8.48 6.91
CA LYS A 258 30.34 7.37 7.32
C LYS A 258 29.72 6.61 6.14
N LEU A 259 29.71 7.20 4.95
CA LEU A 259 29.14 6.61 3.74
C LEU A 259 30.21 6.43 2.66
N SER A 260 30.40 5.19 2.22
CA SER A 260 31.22 4.93 1.04
C SER A 260 30.44 5.26 -0.23
N VAL A 261 31.02 6.06 -1.12
CA VAL A 261 30.41 6.37 -2.43
C VAL A 261 31.34 5.92 -3.54
N HIS A 262 30.87 4.92 -4.29
CA HIS A 262 31.55 4.35 -5.44
C HIS A 262 31.27 5.14 -6.71
N GLN A 263 32.13 5.03 -7.70
CA GLN A 263 31.97 5.68 -8.99
C GLN A 263 31.55 4.68 -10.08
N ILE A 264 30.94 5.17 -11.16
CA ILE A 264 30.64 4.36 -12.35
C ILE A 264 31.99 3.75 -12.86
N GLY A 265 31.99 2.43 -13.12
CA GLY A 265 33.18 1.66 -13.51
C GLY A 265 34.01 1.17 -12.33
N GLU A 266 33.69 1.52 -11.10
CA GLU A 266 34.34 1.01 -9.89
C GLU A 266 33.65 -0.28 -9.41
N ALA A 267 34.45 -1.35 -9.23
CA ALA A 267 33.93 -2.60 -8.66
C ALA A 267 34.13 -2.60 -7.14
N PHE A 268 33.07 -2.99 -6.42
CA PHE A 268 33.08 -3.10 -4.96
C PHE A 268 32.48 -4.42 -4.49
N ASP A 269 32.83 -4.85 -3.29
CA ASP A 269 32.35 -6.09 -2.70
C ASP A 269 31.03 -5.85 -1.95
N MET A 270 30.07 -6.78 -2.14
CA MET A 270 28.81 -6.79 -1.42
C MET A 270 28.31 -8.21 -1.16
N SER A 271 27.19 -8.34 -0.50
CA SER A 271 26.50 -9.62 -0.31
C SER A 271 25.22 -9.66 -1.13
N ALA A 272 24.85 -10.85 -1.61
CA ALA A 272 23.58 -11.09 -2.28
C ALA A 272 22.91 -12.35 -1.77
N SER A 273 21.58 -12.34 -1.79
CA SER A 273 20.75 -13.50 -1.49
C SER A 273 20.64 -14.43 -2.69
N GLY A 274 20.61 -15.72 -2.44
CA GLY A 274 20.44 -16.75 -3.45
C GLY A 274 20.33 -18.13 -2.80
N GLU A 275 20.53 -19.19 -3.59
CA GLU A 275 20.48 -20.58 -3.13
C GLU A 275 21.81 -21.29 -3.38
N ASP A 276 22.12 -22.29 -2.54
CA ASP A 276 23.19 -23.23 -2.82
C ASP A 276 22.75 -24.36 -3.77
N SER A 277 23.67 -25.25 -4.13
CA SER A 277 23.40 -26.39 -5.02
C SER A 277 22.36 -27.38 -4.49
N ASP A 278 22.03 -27.31 -3.21
CA ASP A 278 21.03 -28.16 -2.55
C ASP A 278 19.66 -27.44 -2.40
N GLY A 279 19.56 -26.21 -2.90
CA GLY A 279 18.35 -25.38 -2.83
C GLY A 279 18.14 -24.70 -1.46
N ASN A 280 19.17 -24.59 -0.63
CA ASN A 280 19.08 -23.88 0.64
C ASN A 280 19.34 -22.40 0.43
N TYR A 281 18.48 -21.55 0.98
CA TYR A 281 18.65 -20.11 0.98
C TYR A 281 19.94 -19.67 1.70
N ILE A 282 20.71 -18.81 1.06
CA ILE A 282 21.92 -18.14 1.58
C ILE A 282 21.74 -16.63 1.40
N GLY A 283 21.69 -15.88 2.50
CA GLY A 283 21.45 -14.44 2.50
C GLY A 283 22.72 -13.57 2.32
N ASP A 284 23.92 -14.15 2.38
CA ASP A 284 25.19 -13.39 2.45
C ASP A 284 26.27 -13.92 1.49
N ASN A 285 25.87 -14.37 0.30
CA ASN A 285 26.83 -14.77 -0.73
C ASN A 285 27.73 -13.60 -1.11
N LYS A 286 29.04 -13.81 -1.08
CA LYS A 286 30.03 -12.79 -1.44
C LYS A 286 30.08 -12.61 -2.96
N ILE A 287 29.75 -11.41 -3.41
CA ILE A 287 29.80 -10.99 -4.80
C ILE A 287 30.55 -9.67 -4.94
N SER A 288 30.90 -9.32 -6.15
CA SER A 288 31.33 -7.97 -6.51
C SER A 288 30.32 -7.38 -7.47
N ALA A 289 29.97 -6.12 -7.28
CA ALA A 289 29.12 -5.35 -8.17
C ALA A 289 29.91 -4.23 -8.84
N CYS A 290 29.53 -3.86 -10.05
CA CYS A 290 30.06 -2.72 -10.79
C CYS A 290 28.93 -2.11 -11.61
N VAL A 291 28.66 -0.83 -11.43
CA VAL A 291 27.82 -0.07 -12.37
C VAL A 291 28.68 0.30 -13.57
N ASP A 292 28.43 -0.35 -14.72
CA ASP A 292 29.28 -0.19 -15.91
C ASP A 292 28.92 1.08 -16.69
N ALA A 293 27.62 1.41 -16.76
CA ALA A 293 27.15 2.56 -17.53
C ALA A 293 25.78 3.05 -17.03
N VAL A 294 25.55 4.33 -17.22
CA VAL A 294 24.26 4.99 -17.03
C VAL A 294 23.92 5.73 -18.32
N GLN A 295 22.70 5.57 -18.81
CA GLN A 295 22.17 6.24 -19.99
C GLN A 295 20.86 6.94 -19.65
N VAL A 296 20.73 8.20 -20.05
CA VAL A 296 19.50 8.99 -19.83
C VAL A 296 18.87 9.32 -21.17
N THR A 297 17.59 9.02 -21.33
CA THR A 297 16.84 9.28 -22.56
C THR A 297 15.45 9.83 -22.27
N ASP A 298 14.79 10.37 -23.29
CA ASP A 298 13.40 10.84 -23.24
C ASP A 298 12.40 9.85 -23.88
N ASN A 299 12.81 8.58 -24.04
CA ASN A 299 12.00 7.52 -24.66
C ASN A 299 12.39 6.14 -24.09
N LEU A 300 11.59 5.11 -24.39
CA LEU A 300 11.77 3.74 -23.87
C LEU A 300 12.52 2.80 -24.83
N GLN A 301 13.28 3.32 -25.81
CA GLN A 301 13.91 2.50 -26.85
C GLN A 301 15.08 1.62 -26.34
N LEU A 302 15.64 1.92 -25.18
CA LEU A 302 16.69 1.11 -24.54
C LEU A 302 16.16 -0.17 -23.90
N LEU A 303 14.84 -0.23 -23.62
CA LEU A 303 14.22 -1.33 -22.92
C LEU A 303 13.86 -2.49 -23.84
N ASP A 304 13.93 -3.71 -23.32
CA ASP A 304 13.26 -4.86 -23.94
C ASP A 304 11.76 -4.66 -23.85
N GLN A 305 11.10 -4.57 -25.02
CA GLN A 305 9.67 -4.27 -25.11
C GLN A 305 8.77 -5.32 -24.46
N ASN A 306 9.30 -6.53 -24.18
CA ASN A 306 8.55 -7.57 -23.49
C ASN A 306 8.51 -7.36 -21.96
N ASN A 307 9.40 -6.52 -21.42
CA ASN A 307 9.58 -6.30 -19.98
C ASN A 307 9.23 -4.86 -19.57
N VAL A 308 8.74 -4.02 -20.48
CA VAL A 308 8.35 -2.64 -20.15
C VAL A 308 7.12 -2.68 -19.23
N PRO A 309 7.16 -1.99 -18.08
CA PRO A 309 5.99 -1.85 -17.21
C PRO A 309 4.81 -1.23 -17.97
N GLU A 310 3.61 -1.77 -17.77
CA GLU A 310 2.42 -1.33 -18.50
C GLU A 310 2.12 0.16 -18.26
N GLU A 311 2.28 0.62 -17.04
CA GLU A 311 2.12 2.02 -16.65
C GLU A 311 3.05 2.97 -17.42
N TRP A 312 4.30 2.56 -17.72
CA TRP A 312 5.21 3.37 -18.52
C TRP A 312 4.79 3.50 -19.98
N MET A 313 4.09 2.50 -20.50
CA MET A 313 3.54 2.56 -21.85
C MET A 313 2.47 3.64 -21.99
N THR A 314 1.69 3.90 -20.95
CA THR A 314 0.68 4.97 -20.95
C THR A 314 1.29 6.37 -20.90
N ALA A 315 2.51 6.49 -20.39
CA ALA A 315 3.24 7.74 -20.31
C ALA A 315 4.00 8.12 -21.59
N VAL A 316 3.89 7.33 -22.68
CA VAL A 316 4.54 7.64 -23.96
C VAL A 316 3.58 8.40 -24.89
N GLY A 317 3.98 9.58 -25.29
CA GLY A 317 3.22 10.41 -26.23
C GLY A 317 3.25 9.90 -27.67
N ALA A 318 2.44 10.49 -28.53
CA ALA A 318 2.35 10.12 -29.95
C ALA A 318 3.65 10.33 -30.75
N ASP A 319 4.58 11.11 -30.23
CA ASP A 319 5.92 11.33 -30.80
C ASP A 319 6.96 10.29 -30.34
N GLY A 320 6.56 9.34 -29.51
CA GLY A 320 7.39 8.28 -28.95
C GLY A 320 8.27 8.70 -27.76
N LYS A 321 8.00 9.88 -27.20
CA LYS A 321 8.70 10.39 -26.02
C LYS A 321 7.85 10.25 -24.76
N ILE A 322 8.53 10.18 -23.62
CA ILE A 322 7.87 10.24 -22.32
C ILE A 322 7.26 11.63 -22.17
N VAL A 323 5.98 11.69 -21.81
CA VAL A 323 5.25 12.96 -21.63
C VAL A 323 5.76 13.70 -20.40
N ASN A 324 5.50 15.00 -20.33
CA ASN A 324 5.81 15.77 -19.13
C ASN A 324 4.90 15.35 -17.98
N ASN A 325 5.42 15.54 -16.81
CA ASN A 325 4.79 15.42 -15.52
C ASN A 325 4.29 16.80 -15.05
N THR A 326 3.27 16.86 -14.23
CA THR A 326 2.86 18.07 -13.50
C THR A 326 3.26 17.92 -12.06
N LEU A 327 4.16 18.74 -11.57
CA LEU A 327 4.48 18.85 -10.15
C LEU A 327 3.53 19.83 -9.50
N SER A 328 2.92 19.45 -8.39
CA SER A 328 2.07 20.29 -7.55
C SER A 328 2.73 20.49 -6.19
N TYR A 329 3.05 21.73 -5.87
CA TYR A 329 3.67 22.13 -4.61
C TYR A 329 2.57 22.40 -3.60
N ILE A 330 2.62 21.71 -2.48
CA ILE A 330 1.55 21.71 -1.48
C ILE A 330 2.06 22.35 -0.19
N LYS A 331 1.25 23.26 0.35
CA LYS A 331 1.35 23.72 1.72
C LYS A 331 0.33 22.95 2.54
N SER A 332 0.82 22.15 3.49
CA SER A 332 -0.03 21.34 4.34
C SER A 332 -0.80 22.21 5.32
N GLY A 333 -2.07 21.87 5.49
CA GLY A 333 -2.90 22.39 6.57
C GLY A 333 -2.69 21.59 7.87
N ASP A 334 -3.26 22.08 8.96
CA ASP A 334 -3.30 21.34 10.24
C ASP A 334 -4.41 20.29 10.27
N GLY A 335 -5.25 20.27 9.24
CA GLY A 335 -6.41 19.41 9.13
C GLY A 335 -7.56 19.74 10.09
N VAL A 336 -7.40 20.78 10.91
CA VAL A 336 -8.39 21.23 11.91
C VAL A 336 -9.04 22.54 11.48
N ASP A 337 -8.24 23.58 11.29
CA ASP A 337 -8.69 24.92 10.87
C ASP A 337 -8.27 25.25 9.44
N THR A 338 -7.30 24.55 8.90
CA THR A 338 -6.79 24.66 7.53
C THR A 338 -6.65 23.29 6.88
N VAL A 339 -6.76 23.25 5.56
CA VAL A 339 -6.52 22.05 4.74
C VAL A 339 -5.33 22.27 3.82
N ASP A 340 -4.84 21.23 3.21
CA ASP A 340 -3.78 21.27 2.21
C ASP A 340 -4.19 22.14 1.03
N GLU A 341 -3.25 22.96 0.53
CA GLU A 341 -3.45 23.85 -0.62
C GLU A 341 -2.33 23.67 -1.64
N ILE A 342 -2.68 23.59 -2.93
CA ILE A 342 -1.70 23.67 -4.02
C ILE A 342 -1.30 25.15 -4.16
N VAL A 343 -0.06 25.47 -3.80
CA VAL A 343 0.47 26.84 -3.84
C VAL A 343 1.19 27.17 -5.13
N ASN A 344 1.64 26.16 -5.87
CA ASN A 344 2.25 26.30 -7.20
C ASN A 344 2.11 24.99 -8.00
N THR A 345 2.19 25.09 -9.34
CA THR A 345 2.29 23.96 -10.24
C THR A 345 3.37 24.20 -11.28
N GLU A 346 4.08 23.15 -11.69
CA GLU A 346 5.13 23.21 -12.70
C GLU A 346 5.06 21.99 -13.63
N SER A 347 5.25 22.20 -14.94
CA SER A 347 5.40 21.11 -15.89
C SER A 347 6.86 20.67 -15.97
N MET A 348 7.15 19.42 -15.61
CA MET A 348 8.48 18.84 -15.54
C MET A 348 8.65 17.73 -16.57
N LYS A 349 9.81 17.69 -17.25
CA LYS A 349 10.12 16.57 -18.14
C LYS A 349 10.47 15.34 -17.33
N GLN A 350 10.02 14.19 -17.83
CA GLN A 350 10.40 12.89 -17.31
C GLN A 350 11.52 12.28 -18.17
N LYS A 351 12.43 11.56 -17.55
CA LYS A 351 13.58 10.90 -18.17
C LYS A 351 13.67 9.44 -17.76
N LEU A 352 13.95 8.58 -18.74
CA LEU A 352 14.37 7.22 -18.47
C LEU A 352 15.84 7.24 -18.04
N VAL A 353 16.14 6.67 -16.89
CA VAL A 353 17.49 6.36 -16.39
C VAL A 353 17.69 4.86 -16.54
N TYR A 354 18.60 4.46 -17.43
CA TYR A 354 18.90 3.06 -17.74
C TYR A 354 20.31 2.74 -17.26
N VAL A 355 20.42 1.79 -16.34
CA VAL A 355 21.67 1.43 -15.66
C VAL A 355 22.05 0.01 -16.00
N THR A 356 23.31 -0.20 -16.35
CA THR A 356 23.91 -1.51 -16.60
C THR A 356 24.82 -1.86 -15.44
N VAL A 357 24.61 -3.04 -14.83
CA VAL A 357 25.34 -3.53 -13.66
C VAL A 357 25.91 -4.90 -13.93
N THR A 358 27.20 -5.11 -13.65
CA THR A 358 27.86 -6.43 -13.68
C THR A 358 28.03 -6.96 -12.27
N TYR A 359 27.48 -8.16 -12.02
CA TYR A 359 27.72 -8.93 -10.81
C TYR A 359 28.71 -10.05 -11.06
N THR A 360 29.64 -10.28 -10.12
CA THR A 360 30.64 -11.35 -10.20
C THR A 360 30.64 -12.18 -8.92
N ASN A 361 30.49 -13.50 -9.06
CA ASN A 361 30.55 -14.42 -7.93
C ASN A 361 31.98 -14.53 -7.37
N LYS A 362 32.17 -14.14 -6.12
CA LYS A 362 33.45 -14.21 -5.40
C LYS A 362 33.59 -15.46 -4.52
N THR A 363 32.57 -16.30 -4.46
CA THR A 363 32.61 -17.54 -3.70
C THR A 363 33.24 -18.68 -4.50
N ASP A 364 33.52 -19.77 -3.84
CA ASP A 364 34.00 -21.03 -4.45
C ASP A 364 32.86 -21.99 -4.86
N LYS A 365 31.60 -21.54 -4.72
CA LYS A 365 30.39 -22.28 -5.05
C LYS A 365 29.53 -21.53 -6.04
N GLU A 366 28.68 -22.24 -6.72
CA GLU A 366 27.62 -21.67 -7.54
C GLU A 366 26.58 -21.00 -6.64
N ILE A 367 26.09 -19.83 -7.07
CA ILE A 367 24.94 -19.16 -6.48
C ILE A 367 23.79 -19.32 -7.47
N ALA A 368 22.76 -20.07 -7.07
CA ALA A 368 21.54 -20.23 -7.84
C ALA A 368 20.48 -19.22 -7.39
N HIS A 369 19.56 -18.86 -8.28
CA HIS A 369 18.43 -17.96 -8.02
C HIS A 369 18.83 -16.70 -7.24
N MET A 370 19.98 -16.10 -7.62
CA MET A 370 20.47 -14.88 -6.99
C MET A 370 19.52 -13.72 -7.31
N ILE A 371 18.91 -13.15 -6.28
CA ILE A 371 18.13 -11.95 -6.44
C ILE A 371 19.04 -10.74 -6.61
N TYR A 372 18.71 -9.84 -7.53
CA TYR A 372 19.34 -8.53 -7.65
C TYR A 372 18.30 -7.42 -7.51
N LEU A 373 18.66 -6.38 -6.82
CA LEU A 373 17.82 -5.22 -6.57
C LEU A 373 18.59 -3.95 -6.87
N GLY A 374 17.88 -2.90 -7.17
CA GLY A 374 18.40 -1.56 -7.30
C GLY A 374 17.36 -0.59 -6.75
N THR A 375 17.78 0.27 -5.83
CA THR A 375 16.96 1.35 -5.30
C THR A 375 17.62 2.67 -5.64
N LEU A 376 16.92 3.51 -6.37
CA LEU A 376 17.38 4.84 -6.73
C LEU A 376 17.04 5.78 -5.56
N MET A 377 18.10 6.31 -4.94
CA MET A 377 17.99 7.31 -3.89
C MET A 377 18.31 8.69 -4.45
N LEU A 378 17.55 9.67 -4.03
CA LEU A 378 17.85 11.08 -4.32
C LEU A 378 18.49 11.70 -3.08
N MET A 379 19.67 12.29 -3.26
CA MET A 379 20.43 12.89 -2.16
C MET A 379 21.09 14.18 -2.56
N ASN A 380 21.15 15.12 -1.64
CA ASN A 380 22.03 16.28 -1.67
C ASN A 380 23.38 15.93 -1.03
N HIS A 381 24.43 16.56 -1.49
CA HIS A 381 25.75 16.51 -0.86
C HIS A 381 26.26 17.92 -0.63
N GLU A 382 26.12 18.40 0.60
CA GLU A 382 26.51 19.76 1.00
C GLU A 382 27.16 19.75 2.38
N ASP A 383 28.05 20.69 2.64
CA ASP A 383 28.70 20.94 3.94
C ASP A 383 29.36 19.70 4.58
N GLY A 384 29.79 18.71 3.77
CA GLY A 384 30.46 17.48 4.25
C GLY A 384 29.48 16.41 4.75
N ALA A 385 28.22 16.44 4.30
CA ALA A 385 27.23 15.45 4.61
C ALA A 385 26.36 15.10 3.39
N TYR A 386 25.89 13.86 3.34
CA TYR A 386 24.83 13.42 2.46
C TYR A 386 23.48 13.54 3.19
N GLN A 387 22.49 14.07 2.51
CA GLN A 387 21.13 14.21 3.02
C GLN A 387 20.14 13.70 1.99
N ILE A 388 19.12 12.96 2.43
CA ILE A 388 18.01 12.57 1.57
C ILE A 388 17.39 13.83 0.96
N TYR A 389 17.20 13.82 -0.34
CA TYR A 389 16.67 14.96 -1.10
C TYR A 389 15.17 15.13 -0.81
N ASP A 390 14.78 16.35 -0.42
CA ASP A 390 13.38 16.75 -0.30
C ASP A 390 13.04 17.76 -1.42
N PRO A 391 12.18 17.39 -2.38
CA PRO A 391 11.76 18.29 -3.46
C PRO A 391 11.09 19.56 -2.96
N ALA A 392 10.41 19.52 -1.83
CA ALA A 392 9.74 20.68 -1.25
C ALA A 392 10.75 21.71 -0.74
N GLU A 393 11.75 21.27 0.01
CA GLU A 393 12.82 22.15 0.52
C GLU A 393 13.62 22.81 -0.62
N GLN A 394 13.83 22.08 -1.73
CA GLN A 394 14.62 22.54 -2.87
C GLN A 394 13.84 23.45 -3.84
N SER A 395 12.51 23.46 -3.75
CA SER A 395 11.64 24.17 -4.71
C SER A 395 11.77 25.69 -4.67
N GLY A 396 12.20 26.26 -3.54
CA GLY A 396 12.15 27.69 -3.27
C GLY A 396 10.72 28.25 -3.13
N THR A 397 9.72 27.37 -3.08
CA THR A 397 8.31 27.67 -2.84
C THR A 397 8.00 27.47 -1.35
N ASP A 398 7.11 28.28 -0.76
CA ASP A 398 6.63 28.05 0.61
C ASP A 398 5.64 26.86 0.63
N CYS A 399 6.19 25.66 0.54
CA CYS A 399 5.51 24.38 0.54
C CYS A 399 6.26 23.38 1.44
N ASP A 400 5.63 22.31 1.81
CA ASP A 400 6.22 21.24 2.62
C ASP A 400 6.07 19.84 1.99
N ARG A 401 5.40 19.75 0.83
CA ARG A 401 5.23 18.52 0.08
C ARG A 401 5.10 18.81 -1.42
N VAL A 402 5.61 17.90 -2.24
CA VAL A 402 5.41 17.91 -3.69
C VAL A 402 4.76 16.60 -4.11
N ILE A 403 3.70 16.67 -4.90
CA ILE A 403 3.08 15.52 -5.56
C ILE A 403 3.17 15.71 -7.08
N TRP A 404 3.01 14.63 -7.83
CA TRP A 404 3.04 14.64 -9.30
C TRP A 404 2.13 13.58 -9.90
N ASP A 405 1.67 13.84 -11.14
CA ASP A 405 0.68 13.04 -11.86
C ASP A 405 1.29 12.06 -12.87
N GLY A 406 2.62 11.98 -12.95
CA GLY A 406 3.31 11.13 -13.92
C GLY A 406 3.82 9.82 -13.33
N VAL A 407 4.62 9.11 -14.13
CA VAL A 407 5.21 7.81 -13.77
C VAL A 407 6.62 7.93 -13.19
N ALA A 408 7.11 9.15 -12.92
CA ALA A 408 8.42 9.36 -12.29
C ALA A 408 8.40 8.83 -10.86
N HIS A 409 9.32 7.92 -10.56
CA HIS A 409 9.46 7.32 -9.24
C HIS A 409 10.91 6.94 -8.97
N ALA A 410 11.54 7.60 -7.99
CA ALA A 410 12.87 7.27 -7.51
C ALA A 410 12.73 6.41 -6.25
N ALA A 411 12.84 5.12 -6.39
CA ALA A 411 12.80 4.11 -5.34
C ALA A 411 13.32 2.78 -5.89
N GLU A 412 12.71 1.66 -5.53
CA GLU A 412 13.03 0.35 -6.09
C GLU A 412 12.84 0.34 -7.62
N MET A 413 13.70 -0.40 -8.32
CA MET A 413 13.67 -0.50 -9.78
C MET A 413 12.33 -1.04 -10.27
N THR A 414 11.72 -0.33 -11.22
CA THR A 414 10.47 -0.77 -11.85
C THR A 414 10.73 -1.67 -13.08
N TYR A 415 11.87 -1.50 -13.76
CA TYR A 415 12.29 -2.32 -14.89
C TYR A 415 13.56 -3.10 -14.59
N TYR A 416 13.61 -4.35 -15.04
CA TYR A 416 14.79 -5.22 -15.02
C TYR A 416 14.84 -6.08 -16.29
N SER A 417 16.09 -6.28 -16.82
CA SER A 417 16.29 -6.94 -18.13
C SER A 417 16.35 -8.46 -18.07
N VAL A 418 16.81 -9.02 -16.96
CA VAL A 418 16.81 -10.47 -16.74
C VAL A 418 15.54 -10.81 -15.99
N SER A 419 14.73 -11.64 -16.61
CA SER A 419 13.46 -12.07 -16.04
C SER A 419 13.47 -13.59 -15.95
N GLU A 420 13.47 -14.10 -14.74
CA GLU A 420 13.21 -15.50 -14.44
C GLU A 420 12.07 -15.54 -13.44
N ASP A 421 10.99 -16.21 -13.81
CA ASP A 421 9.84 -16.40 -12.91
C ASP A 421 10.22 -17.43 -11.84
N TYR A 422 10.79 -16.91 -10.74
CA TYR A 422 11.13 -17.68 -9.56
C TYR A 422 10.43 -17.09 -8.34
N GLY A 423 9.25 -17.58 -8.04
CA GLY A 423 8.38 -17.00 -7.01
C GLY A 423 7.61 -15.79 -7.51
N ASN A 424 7.71 -14.64 -6.83
CA ASN A 424 6.91 -13.44 -7.08
C ASN A 424 7.65 -12.33 -7.82
N GLY A 425 8.76 -12.60 -8.46
CA GLY A 425 9.54 -11.59 -9.16
C GLY A 425 10.34 -12.17 -10.31
N GLY A 426 10.72 -11.31 -11.26
CA GLY A 426 11.52 -11.68 -12.43
C GLY A 426 12.96 -11.17 -12.38
N ASN A 427 13.43 -10.67 -11.24
CA ASN A 427 14.78 -10.12 -11.05
C ASN A 427 15.77 -11.13 -10.45
N TYR A 428 15.68 -12.38 -10.92
CA TYR A 428 16.58 -13.45 -10.50
C TYR A 428 17.59 -13.80 -11.57
N ILE A 429 18.81 -14.09 -11.15
CA ILE A 429 19.88 -14.69 -11.95
C ILE A 429 19.85 -16.19 -11.66
N SER A 430 19.51 -17.01 -12.65
CA SER A 430 19.29 -18.46 -12.50
C SER A 430 20.51 -19.18 -11.91
N SER A 431 21.73 -18.78 -12.34
CA SER A 431 22.96 -19.43 -11.95
C SER A 431 24.15 -18.48 -12.16
N LEU A 432 24.99 -18.35 -11.16
CA LEU A 432 26.24 -17.59 -11.22
C LEU A 432 27.38 -18.46 -10.64
N LYS A 433 28.19 -19.06 -11.51
CA LYS A 433 29.27 -19.97 -11.12
C LYS A 433 30.43 -19.23 -10.46
N PRO A 434 31.31 -19.94 -9.72
CA PRO A 434 32.50 -19.35 -9.14
C PRO A 434 33.33 -18.57 -10.14
N GLY A 435 33.56 -17.28 -9.86
CA GLY A 435 34.32 -16.37 -10.73
C GLY A 435 33.60 -15.93 -12.01
N GLU A 436 32.38 -16.36 -12.24
CA GLU A 436 31.53 -15.92 -13.37
C GLU A 436 31.01 -14.51 -13.12
N SER A 437 30.86 -13.76 -14.21
CA SER A 437 30.23 -12.43 -14.20
C SER A 437 29.01 -12.44 -15.11
N ILE A 438 27.95 -11.79 -14.66
CA ILE A 438 26.74 -11.56 -15.45
C ILE A 438 26.40 -10.07 -15.43
N GLN A 439 25.88 -9.58 -16.56
CA GLN A 439 25.43 -8.21 -16.70
C GLN A 439 23.91 -8.19 -16.69
N VAL A 440 23.34 -7.29 -15.90
CA VAL A 440 21.91 -7.01 -15.82
C VAL A 440 21.64 -5.54 -16.07
N ASN A 441 20.41 -5.20 -16.41
CA ASN A 441 20.01 -3.82 -16.58
C ASN A 441 18.80 -3.52 -15.70
N MET A 442 18.78 -2.31 -15.17
CA MET A 442 17.72 -1.76 -14.33
C MET A 442 17.33 -0.41 -14.91
N ALA A 443 16.09 0.02 -14.70
CA ALA A 443 15.70 1.37 -15.11
C ALA A 443 14.62 1.96 -14.22
N TRP A 444 14.60 3.30 -14.24
CA TRP A 444 13.64 4.16 -13.58
C TRP A 444 13.21 5.26 -14.55
N ILE A 445 12.03 5.81 -14.33
CA ILE A 445 11.66 7.11 -14.88
C ILE A 445 11.71 8.10 -13.73
N VAL A 446 12.42 9.21 -13.92
CA VAL A 446 12.60 10.28 -12.94
C VAL A 446 12.25 11.64 -13.52
N ASN A 447 12.02 12.64 -12.70
CA ASN A 447 11.93 14.02 -13.15
C ASN A 447 13.31 14.55 -13.58
N GLU A 448 13.34 15.43 -14.59
CA GLU A 448 14.60 15.94 -15.13
C GLU A 448 15.47 16.65 -14.08
N ASN A 449 14.87 17.29 -13.08
CA ASN A 449 15.58 17.94 -11.98
C ASN A 449 16.16 16.98 -10.94
N ASP A 450 15.78 15.70 -10.96
CA ASP A 450 16.32 14.69 -10.03
C ASP A 450 17.67 14.13 -10.50
N LEU A 451 18.03 14.36 -11.78
CA LEU A 451 19.25 13.77 -12.39
C LEU A 451 20.56 14.14 -11.67
N ASP A 452 20.62 15.32 -11.09
CA ASP A 452 21.81 15.81 -10.36
C ASP A 452 21.92 15.23 -8.93
N ASN A 453 20.91 14.46 -8.48
CA ASN A 453 20.79 13.96 -7.10
C ASN A 453 20.80 12.44 -6.99
N MET A 454 21.02 11.70 -8.09
CA MET A 454 20.85 10.25 -8.14
C MET A 454 22.02 9.46 -7.57
N TYR A 455 21.71 8.57 -6.62
CA TYR A 455 22.62 7.56 -6.09
C TYR A 455 21.94 6.19 -6.12
N LEU A 456 22.67 5.16 -6.52
CA LEU A 456 22.13 3.81 -6.65
C LEU A 456 22.56 2.94 -5.47
N ASN A 457 21.55 2.44 -4.73
CA ASN A 457 21.72 1.39 -3.74
C ASN A 457 21.48 0.03 -4.40
N LEU A 458 22.46 -0.87 -4.32
CA LEU A 458 22.35 -2.25 -4.83
C LEU A 458 22.08 -3.28 -3.73
N ASN A 459 21.86 -2.85 -2.48
CA ASN A 459 21.50 -3.73 -1.37
C ASN A 459 20.00 -3.99 -1.36
N GLY A 460 19.62 -5.23 -1.05
CA GLY A 460 18.22 -5.68 -1.09
C GLY A 460 17.35 -5.29 0.11
N ASP A 461 17.87 -4.52 1.06
CA ASP A 461 17.18 -4.16 2.31
C ASP A 461 17.05 -2.64 2.50
N GLY A 462 17.36 -1.86 1.48
CA GLY A 462 17.42 -0.42 1.57
C GLY A 462 16.22 0.28 0.98
N GLY A 463 15.56 1.14 1.78
CA GLY A 463 14.60 2.11 1.29
C GLY A 463 15.27 3.23 0.47
N ALA A 464 14.45 4.08 -0.17
CA ALA A 464 14.92 5.26 -0.89
C ALA A 464 14.98 6.52 -0.01
N TYR A 465 14.37 6.49 1.17
CA TYR A 465 14.06 7.69 1.97
C TYR A 465 14.79 7.75 3.31
N GLU A 466 15.67 6.79 3.59
CA GLU A 466 16.50 6.75 4.80
C GLU A 466 17.76 5.93 4.56
N PHE A 467 18.80 6.16 5.37
CA PHE A 467 20.02 5.36 5.34
C PHE A 467 19.86 4.12 6.22
N SER A 468 20.20 2.95 5.70
CA SER A 468 20.23 1.68 6.43
C SER A 468 21.66 1.25 6.78
N ASP A 469 21.79 0.38 7.78
CA ASP A 469 23.08 -0.20 8.16
C ASP A 469 23.78 -0.91 6.99
N SER A 470 23.06 -1.52 6.08
CA SER A 470 23.64 -2.20 4.92
C SER A 470 24.19 -1.21 3.91
N MET A 471 23.54 -0.09 3.67
CA MET A 471 24.06 1.00 2.84
C MET A 471 25.36 1.57 3.42
N LEU A 472 25.40 1.78 4.74
CA LEU A 472 26.61 2.29 5.40
C LEU A 472 27.77 1.30 5.35
N ASN A 473 27.50 0.01 5.33
CA ASN A 473 28.51 -1.04 5.27
C ASN A 473 29.02 -1.30 3.83
N THR A 474 28.16 -1.19 2.83
CA THR A 474 28.47 -1.52 1.43
C THR A 474 28.78 -0.27 0.61
N GLY A 475 28.07 0.83 0.87
CA GLY A 475 28.14 2.06 0.10
C GLY A 475 27.05 2.16 -0.98
N LEU A 476 27.04 3.31 -1.63
CA LEU A 476 26.17 3.67 -2.75
C LEU A 476 27.00 3.98 -3.99
N VAL A 477 26.39 3.96 -5.16
CA VAL A 477 27.08 4.35 -6.41
C VAL A 477 26.56 5.72 -6.85
N ASP A 478 27.45 6.68 -7.02
CA ASP A 478 27.13 7.98 -7.62
C ASP A 478 26.84 7.81 -9.12
N ILE A 479 25.59 8.01 -9.50
CA ILE A 479 25.12 7.88 -10.87
C ILE A 479 24.52 9.18 -11.42
N ARG A 480 24.80 10.31 -10.78
CA ARG A 480 24.34 11.64 -11.21
C ARG A 480 24.76 11.96 -12.64
N GLN A 481 23.90 12.74 -13.37
CA GLN A 481 24.13 13.06 -14.79
C GLN A 481 24.08 14.57 -15.04
#